data_12c3d74278db9b5ac72ee7b749e0e870
#
_entry.id   12c3d74278db9b5ac72ee7b749e0e870
#
_cell.length_a   1.000
_cell.length_b   1.000
_cell.length_c   1.000
_cell.angle_alpha   90.00
_cell.angle_beta   90.00
_cell.angle_gamma   90.00
#
_symmetry.space_group_name_H-M   'P 1'
#
loop_
_entity.id
_entity.type
_entity.pdbx_description
1 polymer ?
#
loop_
_entity_poly.entity_id
_entity_poly.type
_entity_poly.pdbx_seq_one_letter_code
_entity_poly.pdbx_strand_id
1 'polypeptide(L)'
;MKTIFLGHVAYEPTYAAMQEFTNQRALGPLSIESDQLWICEHPPVFTQGLAGKSEHIFMPGDIPVIQTNRGGQVTYHGPGQVMGYPLVDLKRAGYFVKEYVYRIEEAVIKTLFHFGVTGHRVAGAPGIYVRLNDPSGHAPLEQRPKKLIPGEREGKDPDFSGLGKIAALGIKVSRNCTYHGVALNVSMDLDPFSRINPCGYARLQTVDLFTMGVEVAWEEAANTLSHKLATYLAP
;
A
#
# COMPACT_ATOMS: atom_id res chain seq x y z
N MET A 1 -17.21 -0.33 10.15
CA MET A 1 -16.09 0.63 10.06
C MET A 1 -16.59 1.92 9.42
N LYS A 2 -16.29 3.10 10.00
CA LYS A 2 -16.69 4.41 9.46
C LYS A 2 -15.67 4.87 8.42
N THR A 3 -16.11 5.16 7.19
CA THR A 3 -15.22 5.75 6.16
C THR A 3 -15.26 7.27 6.25
N ILE A 4 -14.09 7.90 6.19
CA ILE A 4 -13.89 9.35 6.24
C ILE A 4 -13.00 9.76 5.07
N PHE A 5 -13.51 10.63 4.21
CA PHE A 5 -12.75 11.22 3.11
C PHE A 5 -12.12 12.53 3.62
N LEU A 6 -10.80 12.58 3.67
CA LEU A 6 -10.03 13.74 4.14
C LEU A 6 -9.68 14.71 3.01
N GLY A 7 -9.85 14.28 1.75
CA GLY A 7 -9.44 15.06 0.57
C GLY A 7 -7.92 15.13 0.40
N HIS A 8 -7.45 16.25 -0.13
CA HIS A 8 -6.02 16.53 -0.33
C HIS A 8 -5.43 17.12 0.96
N VAL A 9 -4.59 16.36 1.66
CA VAL A 9 -4.07 16.70 2.99
C VAL A 9 -2.58 16.43 3.11
N ALA A 10 -1.87 17.25 3.88
CA ALA A 10 -0.45 17.05 4.15
C ALA A 10 -0.20 15.74 4.92
N TYR A 11 0.92 15.07 4.60
CA TYR A 11 1.24 13.75 5.17
C TYR A 11 1.52 13.82 6.68
N GLU A 12 2.39 14.72 7.14
CA GLU A 12 2.82 14.77 8.55
C GLU A 12 1.66 15.00 9.53
N PRO A 13 0.75 15.98 9.32
CA PRO A 13 -0.42 16.14 10.17
C PRO A 13 -1.33 14.92 10.16
N THR A 14 -1.51 14.29 8.99
CA THR A 14 -2.33 13.07 8.87
C THR A 14 -1.69 11.90 9.63
N TYR A 15 -0.37 11.75 9.53
CA TYR A 15 0.38 10.74 10.27
C TYR A 15 0.28 10.95 11.78
N ALA A 16 0.46 12.19 12.27
CA ALA A 16 0.30 12.53 13.68
C ALA A 16 -1.13 12.23 14.17
N ALA A 17 -2.14 12.58 13.38
CA ALA A 17 -3.54 12.29 13.70
C ALA A 17 -3.84 10.78 13.78
N MET A 18 -3.27 9.96 12.88
CA MET A 18 -3.41 8.50 12.95
C MET A 18 -2.79 7.93 14.24
N GLN A 19 -1.63 8.44 14.64
CA GLN A 19 -0.96 8.02 15.89
C GLN A 19 -1.79 8.38 17.11
N GLU A 20 -2.27 9.62 17.18
CA GLU A 20 -3.10 10.10 18.28
C GLU A 20 -4.41 9.31 18.40
N PHE A 21 -5.13 9.14 17.29
CA PHE A 21 -6.34 8.32 17.24
C PHE A 21 -6.09 6.88 17.71
N THR A 22 -4.97 6.29 17.29
CA THR A 22 -4.58 4.93 17.69
C THR A 22 -4.24 4.84 19.17
N ASN A 23 -3.55 5.84 19.72
CA ASN A 23 -3.20 5.90 21.13
C ASN A 23 -4.44 6.08 22.03
N GLN A 24 -5.36 6.95 21.64
CA GLN A 24 -6.60 7.18 22.39
C GLN A 24 -7.45 5.93 22.46
N ARG A 25 -7.59 5.18 21.36
CA ARG A 25 -8.33 3.90 21.33
C ARG A 25 -7.73 2.85 22.26
N ALA A 26 -6.42 2.83 22.40
CA ALA A 26 -5.72 1.85 23.21
C ALA A 26 -5.90 2.09 24.73
N LEU A 27 -6.39 3.25 25.15
CA LEU A 27 -6.51 3.65 26.55
C LEU A 27 -7.95 3.56 27.11
N GLY A 28 -8.96 3.45 26.26
CA GLY A 28 -10.37 3.50 26.68
C GLY A 28 -11.12 2.17 26.51
N PRO A 29 -12.33 2.05 27.10
CA PRO A 29 -13.22 0.96 26.75
C PRO A 29 -13.55 1.06 25.25
N LEU A 30 -13.25 -0.02 24.51
CA LEU A 30 -13.44 -0.10 23.07
C LEU A 30 -14.93 0.06 22.73
N SER A 31 -15.35 1.23 22.29
CA SER A 31 -16.68 1.41 21.74
C SER A 31 -16.74 0.80 20.33
N ILE A 32 -17.91 0.35 19.91
CA ILE A 32 -18.14 -0.26 18.59
C ILE A 32 -17.86 0.74 17.44
N GLU A 33 -17.85 2.04 17.72
CA GLU A 33 -17.58 3.13 16.76
C GLU A 33 -16.10 3.36 16.43
N SER A 34 -15.22 2.55 16.96
CA SER A 34 -13.79 2.84 17.01
C SER A 34 -13.00 2.55 15.73
N ASP A 35 -13.49 1.76 14.79
CA ASP A 35 -12.74 1.52 13.54
C ASP A 35 -13.11 2.53 12.48
N GLN A 36 -12.07 3.12 11.90
CA GLN A 36 -12.21 4.10 10.83
C GLN A 36 -11.36 3.70 9.63
N LEU A 37 -11.82 4.10 8.46
CA LEU A 37 -11.06 4.07 7.22
C LEU A 37 -10.93 5.50 6.73
N TRP A 38 -9.70 6.02 6.71
CA TRP A 38 -9.44 7.33 6.14
C TRP A 38 -8.98 7.20 4.72
N ILE A 39 -9.58 7.97 3.82
CA ILE A 39 -9.23 8.04 2.39
C ILE A 39 -8.75 9.46 2.11
N CYS A 40 -7.60 9.57 1.49
CA CYS A 40 -7.02 10.87 1.15
C CYS A 40 -6.05 10.78 -0.02
N GLU A 41 -5.55 11.93 -0.40
CA GLU A 41 -4.43 12.16 -1.31
C GLU A 41 -3.41 13.07 -0.62
N HIS A 42 -2.14 12.90 -0.90
CA HIS A 42 -1.07 13.73 -0.35
C HIS A 42 -0.36 14.58 -1.42
N PRO A 43 0.15 15.76 -1.05
CA PRO A 43 1.22 16.41 -1.81
C PRO A 43 2.43 15.49 -1.97
N PRO A 44 3.33 15.76 -2.93
CA PRO A 44 4.55 14.99 -3.12
C PRO A 44 5.34 14.79 -1.84
N VAL A 45 5.60 13.53 -1.46
CA VAL A 45 6.36 13.16 -0.27
C VAL A 45 6.97 11.77 -0.41
N PHE A 46 8.23 11.61 -0.02
CA PHE A 46 8.82 10.31 0.23
C PHE A 46 8.61 9.92 1.69
N THR A 47 8.16 8.69 1.93
CA THR A 47 8.07 8.15 3.29
C THR A 47 9.02 6.98 3.44
N GLN A 48 9.86 6.99 4.48
CA GLN A 48 10.81 5.95 4.79
C GLN A 48 10.32 5.14 6.00
N GLY A 49 10.10 3.84 5.80
CA GLY A 49 9.65 2.94 6.87
C GLY A 49 10.80 2.45 7.76
N LEU A 50 10.48 1.57 8.71
CA LEU A 50 11.46 1.05 9.69
C LEU A 50 12.63 0.27 9.08
N ALA A 51 12.42 -0.36 7.92
CA ALA A 51 13.49 -1.03 7.18
C ALA A 51 14.21 -0.09 6.19
N GLY A 52 13.88 1.21 6.23
CA GLY A 52 14.39 2.20 5.31
C GLY A 52 15.90 2.41 5.45
N LYS A 53 16.59 2.43 4.32
CA LYS A 53 18.01 2.74 4.24
C LYS A 53 18.21 3.94 3.32
N SER A 54 19.08 4.86 3.71
CA SER A 54 19.36 6.07 2.93
C SER A 54 19.89 5.76 1.53
N GLU A 55 20.59 4.64 1.35
CA GLU A 55 21.11 4.18 0.07
C GLU A 55 20.03 3.89 -0.99
N HIS A 56 18.76 3.79 -0.57
CA HIS A 56 17.61 3.61 -1.46
C HIS A 56 16.94 4.91 -1.89
N ILE A 57 17.49 6.06 -1.49
CA ILE A 57 17.03 7.40 -1.92
C ILE A 57 18.19 8.06 -2.66
N PHE A 58 18.09 8.17 -3.98
CA PHE A 58 19.22 8.65 -4.80
C PHE A 58 19.19 10.15 -5.01
N MET A 59 18.01 10.69 -5.40
CA MET A 59 17.85 12.11 -5.75
C MET A 59 16.46 12.59 -5.32
N PRO A 60 16.21 12.87 -4.03
CA PRO A 60 14.89 13.30 -3.59
C PRO A 60 14.48 14.66 -4.19
N GLY A 61 15.45 15.50 -4.59
CA GLY A 61 15.18 16.85 -5.07
C GLY A 61 14.50 17.68 -3.98
N ASP A 62 13.47 18.44 -4.38
CA ASP A 62 12.68 19.27 -3.47
C ASP A 62 11.56 18.50 -2.75
N ILE A 63 11.40 17.20 -3.03
CA ILE A 63 10.37 16.38 -2.39
C ILE A 63 10.83 16.00 -0.98
N PRO A 64 10.06 16.35 0.06
CA PRO A 64 10.43 16.04 1.43
C PRO A 64 10.51 14.54 1.69
N VAL A 65 11.47 14.13 2.53
CA VAL A 65 11.66 12.75 2.97
C VAL A 65 11.28 12.67 4.46
N ILE A 66 10.21 11.93 4.76
CA ILE A 66 9.68 11.79 6.11
C ILE A 66 9.97 10.40 6.66
N GLN A 67 10.66 10.34 7.80
CA GLN A 67 10.87 9.10 8.53
C GLN A 67 9.58 8.70 9.24
N THR A 68 9.17 7.43 9.06
CA THR A 68 7.95 6.88 9.65
C THR A 68 8.20 5.57 10.37
N ASN A 69 7.23 5.11 11.15
CA ASN A 69 7.31 3.83 11.84
C ASN A 69 6.48 2.70 11.18
N ARG A 70 6.01 2.89 9.94
CA ARG A 70 5.40 1.81 9.17
C ARG A 70 6.41 0.73 8.81
N GLY A 71 5.94 -0.46 8.52
CA GLY A 71 6.77 -1.50 7.90
C GLY A 71 7.28 -1.10 6.51
N GLY A 72 8.34 -1.76 6.07
CA GLY A 72 8.91 -1.61 4.73
C GLY A 72 9.95 -0.52 4.60
N GLN A 73 10.37 -0.30 3.36
CA GLN A 73 11.41 0.62 2.90
C GLN A 73 10.82 1.98 2.49
N VAL A 74 11.55 2.73 1.64
CA VAL A 74 11.08 3.98 1.06
C VAL A 74 9.98 3.75 0.02
N THR A 75 9.05 4.69 -0.06
CA THR A 75 8.07 4.82 -1.14
C THR A 75 7.74 6.29 -1.37
N TYR A 76 7.01 6.57 -2.45
CA TYR A 76 6.54 7.90 -2.82
C TYR A 76 5.02 7.98 -2.70
N HIS A 77 4.54 9.15 -2.26
CA HIS A 77 3.14 9.54 -2.29
C HIS A 77 3.02 10.88 -3.00
N GLY A 78 1.95 11.06 -3.78
CA GLY A 78 1.71 12.28 -4.52
C GLY A 78 0.31 12.35 -5.13
N PRO A 79 -0.03 13.47 -5.79
CA PRO A 79 -1.30 13.65 -6.48
C PRO A 79 -1.57 12.51 -7.48
N GLY A 80 -2.83 12.10 -7.60
CA GLY A 80 -3.25 10.97 -8.42
C GLY A 80 -3.09 9.60 -7.74
N GLN A 81 -2.68 9.55 -6.46
CA GLN A 81 -2.60 8.32 -5.68
C GLN A 81 -3.71 8.29 -4.62
N VAL A 82 -4.46 7.20 -4.54
CA VAL A 82 -5.44 7.00 -3.45
C VAL A 82 -4.76 6.36 -2.26
N MET A 83 -4.77 7.08 -1.12
CA MET A 83 -4.32 6.56 0.16
C MET A 83 -5.50 6.01 0.94
N GLY A 84 -5.39 4.77 1.41
CA GLY A 84 -6.33 4.15 2.33
C GLY A 84 -5.65 3.82 3.66
N TYR A 85 -6.15 4.40 4.76
CA TYR A 85 -5.65 4.18 6.12
C TYR A 85 -6.70 3.48 6.98
N PRO A 86 -6.76 2.13 6.98
CA PRO A 86 -7.67 1.40 7.86
C PRO A 86 -7.11 1.39 9.28
N LEU A 87 -7.85 2.03 10.18
CA LEU A 87 -7.55 2.14 11.61
C LEU A 87 -8.43 1.12 12.35
N VAL A 88 -7.94 -0.12 12.47
CA VAL A 88 -8.71 -1.29 12.91
C VAL A 88 -8.14 -1.84 14.22
N ASP A 89 -9.00 -2.23 15.13
CA ASP A 89 -8.62 -3.06 16.28
C ASP A 89 -8.67 -4.54 15.89
N LEU A 90 -7.51 -5.13 15.70
CA LEU A 90 -7.37 -6.52 15.26
C LEU A 90 -7.91 -7.54 16.26
N LYS A 91 -7.82 -7.24 17.58
CA LYS A 91 -8.34 -8.11 18.62
C LYS A 91 -9.87 -8.17 18.53
N ARG A 92 -10.51 -7.04 18.38
CA ARG A 92 -11.96 -6.95 18.19
C ARG A 92 -12.41 -7.53 16.85
N ALA A 93 -11.64 -7.29 15.79
CA ALA A 93 -11.92 -7.81 14.46
C ALA A 93 -11.74 -9.33 14.35
N GLY A 94 -11.05 -9.96 15.32
CA GLY A 94 -10.91 -11.41 15.40
C GLY A 94 -9.88 -12.04 14.45
N TYR A 95 -8.97 -11.23 13.88
CA TYR A 95 -7.94 -11.74 12.99
C TYR A 95 -6.55 -11.15 13.28
N PHE A 96 -5.51 -11.83 12.81
CA PHE A 96 -4.11 -11.46 13.02
C PHE A 96 -3.56 -10.60 11.88
N VAL A 97 -2.37 -10.03 12.10
CA VAL A 97 -1.69 -9.12 11.16
C VAL A 97 -1.54 -9.73 9.76
N LYS A 98 -1.21 -11.02 9.63
CA LYS A 98 -1.06 -11.66 8.32
C LYS A 98 -2.38 -11.67 7.54
N GLU A 99 -3.47 -11.96 8.22
CA GLU A 99 -4.80 -11.94 7.61
C GLU A 99 -5.25 -10.52 7.28
N TYR A 100 -4.95 -9.55 8.15
CA TYR A 100 -5.20 -8.14 7.89
C TYR A 100 -4.50 -7.67 6.60
N VAL A 101 -3.22 -7.99 6.44
CA VAL A 101 -2.47 -7.69 5.21
C VAL A 101 -3.12 -8.37 4.00
N TYR A 102 -3.44 -9.66 4.11
CA TYR A 102 -4.10 -10.42 3.04
C TYR A 102 -5.44 -9.80 2.63
N ARG A 103 -6.26 -9.37 3.60
CA ARG A 103 -7.56 -8.74 3.35
C ARG A 103 -7.43 -7.38 2.66
N ILE A 104 -6.43 -6.56 3.03
CA ILE A 104 -6.13 -5.31 2.32
C ILE A 104 -5.72 -5.60 0.88
N GLU A 105 -4.80 -6.54 0.68
CA GLU A 105 -4.38 -6.93 -0.67
C GLU A 105 -5.54 -7.45 -1.50
N GLU A 106 -6.43 -8.24 -0.91
CA GLU A 106 -7.64 -8.71 -1.60
C GLU A 106 -8.56 -7.57 -1.98
N ALA A 107 -8.77 -6.58 -1.10
CA ALA A 107 -9.56 -5.40 -1.40
C ALA A 107 -9.00 -4.62 -2.58
N VAL A 108 -7.66 -4.47 -2.66
CA VAL A 108 -7.00 -3.83 -3.81
C VAL A 108 -7.18 -4.67 -5.08
N ILE A 109 -6.98 -5.98 -5.02
CA ILE A 109 -7.19 -6.89 -6.17
C ILE A 109 -8.62 -6.77 -6.70
N LYS A 110 -9.62 -6.72 -5.81
CA LYS A 110 -11.02 -6.54 -6.20
C LYS A 110 -11.34 -5.13 -6.71
N THR A 111 -10.59 -4.13 -6.27
CA THR A 111 -10.68 -2.78 -6.83
C THR A 111 -10.13 -2.76 -8.25
N LEU A 112 -8.95 -3.32 -8.48
CA LEU A 112 -8.35 -3.44 -9.81
C LEU A 112 -9.24 -4.23 -10.76
N PHE A 113 -9.79 -5.36 -10.29
CA PHE A 113 -10.71 -6.19 -11.07
C PHE A 113 -11.98 -5.43 -11.48
N HIS A 114 -12.49 -4.53 -10.64
CA HIS A 114 -13.62 -3.65 -10.99
C HIS A 114 -13.31 -2.78 -12.21
N PHE A 115 -12.06 -2.37 -12.35
CA PHE A 115 -11.56 -1.58 -13.48
C PHE A 115 -10.96 -2.42 -14.63
N GLY A 116 -11.18 -3.73 -14.64
CA GLY A 116 -10.71 -4.62 -15.71
C GLY A 116 -9.22 -4.97 -15.63
N VAL A 117 -8.54 -4.69 -14.51
CA VAL A 117 -7.13 -5.00 -14.29
C VAL A 117 -6.97 -6.17 -13.32
N THR A 118 -6.11 -7.12 -13.65
CA THR A 118 -5.84 -8.27 -12.79
C THR A 118 -4.64 -7.99 -11.88
N GLY A 119 -4.93 -7.85 -10.59
CA GLY A 119 -3.91 -7.70 -9.56
C GLY A 119 -3.35 -9.03 -9.06
N HIS A 120 -2.04 -9.07 -8.82
CA HIS A 120 -1.33 -10.27 -8.34
C HIS A 120 -0.55 -9.98 -7.06
N ARG A 121 -0.44 -11.00 -6.20
CA ARG A 121 0.50 -11.03 -5.07
C ARG A 121 1.82 -11.65 -5.50
N VAL A 122 2.93 -11.11 -4.99
CA VAL A 122 4.25 -11.71 -5.15
C VAL A 122 4.74 -12.17 -3.77
N ALA A 123 5.13 -13.43 -3.66
CA ALA A 123 5.56 -14.01 -2.40
C ALA A 123 6.77 -13.25 -1.84
N GLY A 124 6.70 -12.83 -0.57
CA GLY A 124 7.77 -12.09 0.11
C GLY A 124 7.84 -10.60 -0.21
N ALA A 125 6.95 -10.08 -1.07
CA ALA A 125 6.90 -8.67 -1.47
C ALA A 125 5.49 -8.09 -1.30
N PRO A 126 5.10 -7.61 -0.12
CA PRO A 126 3.78 -7.03 0.13
C PRO A 126 3.44 -5.90 -0.84
N GLY A 127 2.19 -5.89 -1.29
CA GLY A 127 1.69 -4.97 -2.32
C GLY A 127 1.08 -5.71 -3.49
N ILE A 128 0.54 -4.98 -4.45
CA ILE A 128 -0.12 -5.57 -5.62
C ILE A 128 0.61 -5.20 -6.89
N TYR A 129 0.75 -6.20 -7.74
CA TYR A 129 1.49 -6.16 -8.99
C TYR A 129 0.57 -6.51 -10.16
N VAL A 130 0.87 -5.96 -11.34
CA VAL A 130 0.15 -6.22 -12.59
C VAL A 130 1.11 -6.67 -13.66
N ARG A 131 0.65 -7.48 -14.62
CA ARG A 131 1.43 -7.81 -15.81
C ARG A 131 1.51 -6.62 -16.74
N LEU A 132 2.71 -6.25 -17.13
CA LEU A 132 2.93 -5.09 -18.01
C LEU A 132 2.39 -5.32 -19.44
N ASN A 133 2.50 -6.55 -19.92
CA ASN A 133 2.12 -6.89 -21.29
C ASN A 133 0.68 -7.43 -21.41
N ASP A 134 0.02 -7.73 -20.30
CA ASP A 134 -1.33 -8.28 -20.25
C ASP A 134 -2.01 -7.91 -18.92
N PRO A 135 -2.38 -6.62 -18.72
CA PRO A 135 -2.96 -6.15 -17.47
C PRO A 135 -4.31 -6.78 -17.11
N SER A 136 -5.07 -7.24 -18.10
CA SER A 136 -6.38 -7.87 -17.92
C SER A 136 -6.33 -9.40 -17.87
N GLY A 137 -5.21 -10.00 -18.16
CA GLY A 137 -5.06 -11.46 -18.22
C GLY A 137 -5.24 -12.14 -16.88
N HIS A 138 -6.07 -13.17 -16.81
CA HIS A 138 -6.43 -13.86 -15.56
C HIS A 138 -5.53 -15.08 -15.23
N ALA A 139 -4.52 -15.37 -16.05
CA ALA A 139 -3.63 -16.48 -15.76
C ALA A 139 -2.89 -16.25 -14.41
N PRO A 140 -2.78 -17.25 -13.51
CA PRO A 140 -1.97 -17.13 -12.31
C PRO A 140 -0.51 -16.76 -12.65
N LEU A 141 0.16 -16.03 -11.76
CA LEU A 141 1.60 -15.89 -11.89
C LEU A 141 2.23 -17.28 -11.73
N GLU A 142 3.05 -17.68 -12.67
CA GLU A 142 3.88 -18.87 -12.50
C GLU A 142 4.79 -18.64 -11.29
N GLN A 143 4.55 -19.39 -10.23
CA GLN A 143 5.51 -19.48 -9.13
C GLN A 143 6.71 -20.25 -9.66
N ARG A 144 7.73 -19.52 -10.14
CA ARG A 144 8.99 -20.17 -10.49
C ARG A 144 9.56 -20.78 -9.23
N PRO A 145 9.74 -22.13 -9.17
CA PRO A 145 10.36 -22.75 -8.01
C PRO A 145 11.74 -22.07 -7.83
N LYS A 146 12.01 -21.60 -6.60
CA LYS A 146 13.35 -21.14 -6.25
C LYS A 146 14.35 -22.23 -6.61
N LYS A 147 15.12 -22.09 -7.68
CA LYS A 147 16.30 -22.91 -7.89
C LYS A 147 17.28 -22.51 -6.79
N LEU A 148 17.31 -23.29 -5.71
CA LEU A 148 18.34 -23.18 -4.68
C LEU A 148 19.65 -23.64 -5.34
N ILE A 149 20.53 -22.70 -5.64
CA ILE A 149 21.92 -23.05 -6.01
C ILE A 149 22.61 -23.43 -4.70
N PRO A 150 23.25 -24.60 -4.63
CA PRO A 150 23.99 -25.00 -3.44
C PRO A 150 24.98 -23.92 -2.99
N GLY A 151 24.84 -23.42 -1.76
CA GLY A 151 25.69 -22.36 -1.18
C GLY A 151 25.07 -20.95 -1.15
N GLU A 152 23.92 -20.69 -1.77
CA GLU A 152 23.20 -19.42 -1.60
C GLU A 152 22.27 -19.49 -0.38
N ARG A 153 22.32 -18.45 0.46
CA ARG A 153 21.41 -18.31 1.61
C ARG A 153 19.96 -18.14 1.10
N GLU A 154 19.00 -18.74 1.78
CA GLU A 154 17.57 -18.41 1.60
C GLU A 154 17.37 -16.91 1.71
N GLY A 155 16.96 -16.25 0.63
CA GLY A 155 16.77 -14.81 0.63
C GLY A 155 16.97 -14.13 -0.71
N LYS A 156 16.79 -14.82 -1.86
CA LYS A 156 16.75 -14.11 -3.15
C LYS A 156 15.53 -13.21 -3.22
N ASP A 157 15.80 -11.98 -3.72
CA ASP A 157 14.75 -11.02 -4.05
C ASP A 157 13.66 -11.67 -4.93
N PRO A 158 12.38 -11.31 -4.74
CA PRO A 158 11.31 -11.78 -5.59
C PRO A 158 11.59 -11.47 -7.06
N ASP A 159 11.18 -12.35 -7.97
CA ASP A 159 11.24 -12.08 -9.41
C ASP A 159 10.09 -11.18 -9.83
N PHE A 160 10.41 -9.96 -10.24
CA PHE A 160 9.46 -8.97 -10.75
C PHE A 160 9.47 -8.84 -12.28
N SER A 161 10.10 -9.78 -13.00
CA SER A 161 10.19 -9.72 -14.46
C SER A 161 8.80 -9.66 -15.10
N GLY A 162 8.57 -8.64 -15.92
CA GLY A 162 7.27 -8.40 -16.58
C GLY A 162 6.15 -7.93 -15.68
N LEU A 163 6.48 -7.54 -14.43
CA LEU A 163 5.52 -7.02 -13.46
C LEU A 163 5.78 -5.55 -13.15
N GLY A 164 4.69 -4.79 -12.96
CA GLY A 164 4.70 -3.45 -12.42
C GLY A 164 3.97 -3.40 -11.08
N LYS A 165 4.50 -2.68 -10.11
CA LYS A 165 3.84 -2.46 -8.82
C LYS A 165 2.83 -1.34 -8.96
N ILE A 166 1.55 -1.64 -8.73
CA ILE A 166 0.45 -0.68 -8.83
C ILE A 166 -0.05 -0.20 -7.46
N ALA A 167 0.16 -1.02 -6.42
CA ALA A 167 -0.20 -0.62 -5.07
C ALA A 167 0.88 -1.05 -4.07
N ALA A 168 1.22 -0.12 -3.18
CA ALA A 168 2.15 -0.32 -2.08
C ALA A 168 1.39 -0.52 -0.76
N LEU A 169 1.93 -1.36 0.11
CA LEU A 169 1.37 -1.64 1.43
C LEU A 169 2.44 -1.47 2.50
N GLY A 170 2.11 -0.71 3.54
CA GLY A 170 2.95 -0.58 4.72
C GLY A 170 2.10 -0.24 5.93
N ILE A 171 2.12 -1.09 6.94
CA ILE A 171 1.28 -0.95 8.14
C ILE A 171 2.12 -0.87 9.40
N LYS A 172 1.51 -0.36 10.46
CA LYS A 172 1.99 -0.46 11.83
C LYS A 172 0.87 -0.99 12.72
N VAL A 173 1.24 -1.83 13.66
CA VAL A 173 0.34 -2.27 14.73
C VAL A 173 0.90 -1.80 16.06
N SER A 174 0.07 -1.17 16.87
CA SER A 174 0.37 -0.77 18.23
C SER A 174 -0.80 -1.13 19.14
N ARG A 175 -0.55 -1.92 20.18
CA ARG A 175 -1.60 -2.38 21.13
C ARG A 175 -2.84 -2.95 20.42
N ASN A 176 -2.63 -3.83 19.46
CA ASN A 176 -3.63 -4.43 18.57
C ASN A 176 -4.33 -3.47 17.58
N CYS A 177 -4.09 -2.17 17.64
CA CYS A 177 -4.66 -1.20 16.71
C CYS A 177 -3.71 -0.93 15.54
N THR A 178 -4.27 -0.90 14.32
CA THR A 178 -3.53 -0.64 13.08
C THR A 178 -3.53 0.84 12.72
N TYR A 179 -2.49 1.29 12.02
CA TYR A 179 -2.43 2.56 11.29
C TYR A 179 -1.43 2.49 10.14
N HIS A 180 -1.33 3.54 9.33
CA HIS A 180 -0.88 3.47 7.95
C HIS A 180 -1.79 2.55 7.12
N GLY A 181 -1.36 2.08 5.95
CA GLY A 181 -2.25 1.28 5.12
C GLY A 181 -1.72 1.01 3.73
N VAL A 182 -2.48 1.41 2.72
CA VAL A 182 -2.28 1.10 1.32
C VAL A 182 -2.31 2.36 0.46
N ALA A 183 -1.48 2.38 -0.57
CA ALA A 183 -1.44 3.38 -1.62
C ALA A 183 -1.74 2.71 -2.95
N LEU A 184 -2.79 3.15 -3.65
CA LEU A 184 -3.16 2.71 -5.00
C LEU A 184 -2.83 3.81 -5.99
N ASN A 185 -1.99 3.54 -6.96
CA ASN A 185 -1.65 4.46 -8.02
C ASN A 185 -2.77 4.50 -9.07
N VAL A 186 -3.35 5.67 -9.33
CA VAL A 186 -4.48 5.85 -10.25
C VAL A 186 -4.05 6.56 -11.53
N SER A 187 -3.63 7.81 -11.44
CA SER A 187 -3.07 8.58 -12.54
C SER A 187 -2.16 9.64 -11.95
N MET A 188 -0.86 9.36 -11.89
CA MET A 188 0.08 10.17 -11.13
C MET A 188 1.41 10.36 -11.86
N ASP A 189 2.19 11.34 -11.43
CA ASP A 189 3.59 11.43 -11.83
C ASP A 189 4.37 10.26 -11.22
N LEU A 190 4.85 9.36 -12.08
CA LEU A 190 5.64 8.20 -11.69
C LEU A 190 7.16 8.46 -11.66
N ASP A 191 7.62 9.63 -12.16
CA ASP A 191 9.06 9.96 -12.17
C ASP A 191 9.72 9.92 -10.78
N PRO A 192 9.09 10.39 -9.69
CA PRO A 192 9.69 10.28 -8.36
C PRO A 192 10.03 8.86 -7.91
N PHE A 193 9.35 7.83 -8.41
CA PHE A 193 9.72 6.45 -8.13
C PHE A 193 11.06 6.04 -8.75
N SER A 194 11.50 6.70 -9.84
CA SER A 194 12.82 6.48 -10.45
C SER A 194 13.98 7.00 -9.59
N ARG A 195 13.68 7.87 -8.64
CA ARG A 195 14.64 8.52 -7.74
C ARG A 195 14.90 7.73 -6.44
N ILE A 196 14.21 6.60 -6.30
CA ILE A 196 14.31 5.69 -5.13
C ILE A 196 14.41 4.23 -5.61
N ASN A 197 14.80 3.31 -4.71
CA ASN A 197 14.54 1.88 -4.87
C ASN A 197 13.23 1.53 -4.13
N PRO A 198 12.08 1.48 -4.82
CA PRO A 198 10.81 1.24 -4.15
C PRO A 198 10.85 -0.10 -3.42
N CYS A 199 10.49 -0.11 -2.13
CA CYS A 199 10.56 -1.31 -1.29
C CYS A 199 11.96 -1.93 -1.17
N GLY A 200 13.02 -1.22 -1.53
CA GLY A 200 14.41 -1.71 -1.51
C GLY A 200 14.79 -2.56 -2.72
N TYR A 201 13.91 -2.71 -3.71
CA TYR A 201 14.17 -3.52 -4.90
C TYR A 201 14.63 -2.64 -6.06
N ALA A 202 15.87 -2.83 -6.49
CA ALA A 202 16.39 -2.20 -7.70
C ALA A 202 15.57 -2.68 -8.93
N ARG A 203 15.25 -1.75 -9.82
CA ARG A 203 14.53 -2.02 -11.08
C ARG A 203 13.07 -2.50 -10.93
N LEU A 204 12.48 -2.39 -9.75
CA LEU A 204 11.03 -2.63 -9.61
C LEU A 204 10.27 -1.50 -10.33
N GLN A 205 9.62 -1.84 -11.44
CA GLN A 205 8.79 -0.88 -12.16
C GLN A 205 7.54 -0.53 -11.35
N THR A 206 7.25 0.76 -11.24
CA THR A 206 6.00 1.25 -10.66
C THR A 206 5.09 1.71 -11.79
N VAL A 207 3.81 1.39 -11.68
CA VAL A 207 2.77 1.72 -12.65
C VAL A 207 1.53 2.25 -11.92
N ASP A 208 0.59 2.81 -12.70
CA ASP A 208 -0.73 3.24 -12.24
C ASP A 208 -1.83 2.72 -13.17
N LEU A 209 -3.09 2.97 -12.83
CA LEU A 209 -4.22 2.53 -13.66
C LEU A 209 -4.16 3.15 -15.07
N PHE A 210 -3.75 4.42 -15.15
CA PHE A 210 -3.66 5.13 -16.43
C PHE A 210 -2.64 4.49 -17.38
N THR A 211 -1.44 4.16 -16.90
CA THR A 211 -0.41 3.47 -17.70
C THR A 211 -0.81 2.03 -18.05
N MET A 212 -1.74 1.44 -17.30
CA MET A 212 -2.34 0.13 -17.61
C MET A 212 -3.55 0.22 -18.55
N GLY A 213 -3.81 1.40 -19.12
CA GLY A 213 -4.88 1.62 -20.09
C GLY A 213 -6.26 1.88 -19.48
N VAL A 214 -6.32 2.20 -18.19
CA VAL A 214 -7.58 2.51 -17.49
C VAL A 214 -7.60 3.98 -17.12
N GLU A 215 -8.49 4.72 -17.76
CA GLU A 215 -8.77 6.13 -17.43
C GLU A 215 -9.94 6.20 -16.45
N VAL A 216 -9.65 6.58 -15.22
CA VAL A 216 -10.64 6.67 -14.14
C VAL A 216 -10.33 7.89 -13.26
N ALA A 217 -11.37 8.59 -12.80
CA ALA A 217 -11.24 9.71 -11.89
C ALA A 217 -10.77 9.23 -10.51
N TRP A 218 -9.99 10.09 -9.83
CA TRP A 218 -9.48 9.78 -8.48
C TRP A 218 -10.61 9.44 -7.50
N GLU A 219 -11.70 10.19 -7.54
CA GLU A 219 -12.88 10.01 -6.67
C GLU A 219 -13.55 8.67 -6.89
N GLU A 220 -13.64 8.20 -8.12
CA GLU A 220 -14.22 6.91 -8.45
C GLU A 220 -13.34 5.76 -7.95
N ALA A 221 -12.03 5.86 -8.17
CA ALA A 221 -11.06 4.90 -7.64
C ALA A 221 -11.05 4.88 -6.11
N ALA A 222 -11.11 6.06 -5.47
CA ALA A 222 -11.15 6.22 -4.01
C ALA A 222 -12.43 5.62 -3.41
N ASN A 223 -13.59 5.87 -4.02
CA ASN A 223 -14.87 5.30 -3.59
C ASN A 223 -14.88 3.78 -3.73
N THR A 224 -14.39 3.26 -4.87
CA THR A 224 -14.31 1.81 -5.10
C THR A 224 -13.38 1.14 -4.11
N LEU A 225 -12.16 1.66 -3.92
CA LEU A 225 -11.19 1.13 -2.96
C LEU A 225 -11.76 1.17 -1.53
N SER A 226 -12.36 2.29 -1.13
CA SER A 226 -12.93 2.44 0.21
C SER A 226 -14.01 1.42 0.51
N HIS A 227 -14.92 1.19 -0.46
CA HIS A 227 -15.96 0.18 -0.33
C HIS A 227 -15.40 -1.24 -0.20
N LYS A 228 -14.40 -1.59 -1.02
CA LYS A 228 -13.73 -2.90 -0.93
C LYS A 228 -13.00 -3.05 0.41
N LEU A 229 -12.23 -2.05 0.84
CA LEU A 229 -11.56 -2.09 2.15
C LEU A 229 -12.56 -2.25 3.30
N ALA A 230 -13.65 -1.50 3.30
CA ALA A 230 -14.69 -1.61 4.33
C ALA A 230 -15.32 -3.01 4.35
N THR A 231 -15.55 -3.61 3.18
CA THR A 231 -16.13 -4.96 3.05
C THR A 231 -15.17 -6.06 3.51
N TYR A 232 -13.93 -6.03 3.05
CA TYR A 232 -12.97 -7.10 3.33
C TYR A 232 -12.35 -7.02 4.73
N LEU A 233 -12.38 -5.84 5.36
CA LEU A 233 -11.90 -5.63 6.73
C LEU A 233 -13.02 -5.71 7.77
N ALA A 234 -14.24 -6.02 7.37
CA ALA A 234 -15.30 -6.36 8.32
C ALA A 234 -14.90 -7.61 9.13
N PRO A 235 -15.33 -7.68 10.43
CA PRO A 235 -15.11 -8.85 11.29
C PRO A 235 -15.63 -10.15 10.69
#